data_924a064320ed1426ffcc6b32ce031e0d
#
_entry.id   924a064320ed1426ffcc6b32ce031e0d
#
_cell.length_a   1.000
_cell.length_b   1.000
_cell.length_c   1.000
_cell.angle_alpha   90.00
_cell.angle_beta   90.00
_cell.angle_gamma   90.00
#
_symmetry.space_group_name_H-M   'P 1'
#
loop_
_entity.id
_entity.type
_entity.pdbx_description
1 polymer ?
#
loop_
_entity_poly.entity_id
_entity_poly.type
_entity_poly.pdbx_seq_one_letter_code
_entity_poly.pdbx_strand_id
1 'polypeptide(L)'
;MIATLEATYSFAKKFPHYKDFYIKHNDLVFSKLGLGTFNKEPYKEENYVFHYIEGVKEAIKSGINLIDTASNYRYGQSEKEIGIALEELFQENSVKREELIICSKGGFIQLEFPFPKNPYTWIEENIINTSLAKLEDIELDQHCMTPDYLEWSCKQSLKNLGVKTLDIYFLHNPEIQIGKLGYKIFLKKIESIFKKFE
;
A
#
# COMPACT_ATOMS: atom_id res chain seq x y z
N MET A 1 -1.52 5.15 14.98
CA MET A 1 -2.97 5.26 15.21
C MET A 1 -3.67 4.90 13.90
N ILE A 2 -4.87 4.33 13.97
CA ILE A 2 -5.71 3.95 12.82
C ILE A 2 -6.72 5.06 12.57
N ALA A 3 -7.33 5.09 11.39
CA ALA A 3 -8.46 5.99 11.11
C ALA A 3 -9.63 5.76 12.07
N THR A 4 -10.31 6.83 12.48
CA THR A 4 -11.45 6.74 13.39
C THR A 4 -12.66 7.48 12.83
N LEU A 5 -13.87 7.08 13.26
CA LEU A 5 -15.11 7.76 12.84
C LEU A 5 -15.07 9.27 13.16
N GLU A 6 -14.66 9.60 14.38
CA GLU A 6 -14.61 10.98 14.84
C GLU A 6 -13.63 11.82 14.00
N ALA A 7 -12.42 11.30 13.76
CA ALA A 7 -11.40 12.02 13.01
C ALA A 7 -11.76 12.15 11.53
N THR A 8 -12.21 11.07 10.88
CA THR A 8 -12.61 11.13 9.46
C THR A 8 -13.85 12.00 9.24
N TYR A 9 -14.78 12.04 10.20
CA TYR A 9 -15.90 12.96 10.17
C TYR A 9 -15.46 14.43 10.36
N SER A 10 -14.51 14.66 11.28
CA SER A 10 -13.94 15.99 11.51
C SER A 10 -13.18 16.48 10.27
N PHE A 11 -12.47 15.59 9.57
CA PHE A 11 -11.84 15.91 8.30
C PHE A 11 -12.89 16.37 7.26
N ALA A 12 -13.95 15.59 7.07
CA ALA A 12 -15.00 15.91 6.12
C ALA A 12 -15.64 17.29 6.39
N LYS A 13 -15.78 17.68 7.65
CA LYS A 13 -16.31 18.99 8.05
C LYS A 13 -15.44 20.19 7.66
N LYS A 14 -14.15 19.99 7.38
CA LYS A 14 -13.26 21.05 6.87
C LYS A 14 -13.67 21.51 5.46
N PHE A 15 -14.49 20.72 4.75
CA PHE A 15 -14.90 20.95 3.36
C PHE A 15 -16.41 21.04 3.19
N PRO A 16 -17.10 22.01 3.84
CA PRO A 16 -18.55 22.08 3.88
C PRO A 16 -19.21 22.42 2.53
N HIS A 17 -18.43 22.94 1.59
CA HIS A 17 -18.87 23.26 0.22
C HIS A 17 -18.94 22.03 -0.70
N TYR A 18 -18.34 20.89 -0.31
CA TYR A 18 -18.41 19.64 -1.06
C TYR A 18 -19.62 18.82 -0.62
N LYS A 19 -20.82 19.26 -1.01
CA LYS A 19 -22.05 18.50 -0.76
C LYS A 19 -21.95 17.13 -1.41
N ASP A 20 -22.35 16.10 -0.67
CA ASP A 20 -22.38 14.71 -1.15
C ASP A 20 -21.02 14.11 -1.59
N PHE A 21 -19.91 14.75 -1.26
CA PHE A 21 -18.57 14.23 -1.58
C PHE A 21 -18.10 13.15 -0.60
N TYR A 22 -18.66 13.12 0.60
CA TYR A 22 -18.31 12.15 1.62
C TYR A 22 -19.44 11.14 1.84
N ILE A 23 -19.04 9.89 2.12
CA ILE A 23 -19.96 8.81 2.48
C ILE A 23 -19.53 8.18 3.80
N LYS A 24 -20.48 7.96 4.70
CA LYS A 24 -20.25 7.13 5.88
C LYS A 24 -20.48 5.67 5.52
N HIS A 25 -19.49 4.84 5.79
CA HIS A 25 -19.58 3.39 5.69
C HIS A 25 -18.96 2.76 6.92
N ASN A 26 -19.71 1.90 7.61
CA ASN A 26 -19.35 1.36 8.91
C ASN A 26 -18.93 2.50 9.88
N ASP A 27 -17.76 2.40 10.49
CA ASP A 27 -17.23 3.34 11.46
C ASP A 27 -16.20 4.33 10.86
N LEU A 28 -16.31 4.65 9.57
CA LEU A 28 -15.45 5.63 8.91
C LEU A 28 -16.24 6.51 7.95
N VAL A 29 -15.71 7.71 7.69
CA VAL A 29 -16.20 8.63 6.67
C VAL A 29 -15.17 8.75 5.56
N PHE A 30 -15.56 8.37 4.35
CA PHE A 30 -14.71 8.32 3.16
C PHE A 30 -15.02 9.48 2.22
N SER A 31 -14.01 10.05 1.60
CA SER A 31 -14.20 10.80 0.36
C SER A 31 -14.63 9.84 -0.76
N LYS A 32 -15.61 10.21 -1.58
CA LYS A 32 -16.09 9.36 -2.70
C LYS A 32 -15.05 9.19 -3.81
N LEU A 33 -14.05 10.07 -3.86
CA LEU A 33 -12.86 9.90 -4.67
C LEU A 33 -11.70 9.49 -3.78
N GLY A 34 -10.97 8.46 -4.19
CA GLY A 34 -9.70 8.06 -3.61
C GLY A 34 -8.53 8.47 -4.48
N LEU A 35 -7.38 8.70 -3.89
CA LEU A 35 -6.13 8.90 -4.60
C LEU A 35 -5.48 7.56 -4.89
N GLY A 36 -5.53 7.09 -6.14
CA GLY A 36 -4.78 5.93 -6.62
C GLY A 36 -3.38 6.34 -7.06
N THR A 37 -2.37 5.57 -6.67
CA THR A 37 -0.97 5.94 -6.84
C THR A 37 -0.21 5.03 -7.81
N PHE A 38 -0.91 4.22 -8.59
CA PHE A 38 -0.33 3.42 -9.66
C PHE A 38 0.03 4.31 -10.86
N ASN A 39 1.30 4.25 -11.28
CA ASN A 39 1.75 4.88 -12.52
C ASN A 39 2.75 3.98 -13.24
N LYS A 40 2.69 3.96 -14.58
CA LYS A 40 3.57 3.18 -15.47
C LYS A 40 4.80 3.97 -15.94
N GLU A 41 5.28 4.90 -15.17
CA GLU A 41 6.39 5.72 -15.62
C GLU A 41 7.68 4.95 -15.86
N PRO A 42 8.38 5.27 -16.96
CA PRO A 42 9.72 4.78 -17.15
C PRO A 42 10.65 5.40 -16.11
N TYR A 43 11.29 4.55 -15.31
CA TYR A 43 12.29 4.95 -14.31
C TYR A 43 13.62 5.31 -14.98
N LYS A 44 13.68 6.51 -15.51
CA LYS A 44 14.94 7.13 -15.85
C LYS A 44 15.11 8.33 -14.94
N GLU A 45 16.18 8.36 -14.15
CA GLU A 45 16.48 9.46 -13.23
C GLU A 45 16.42 10.84 -13.91
N GLU A 46 16.90 10.91 -15.15
CA GLU A 46 16.89 12.10 -15.99
C GLU A 46 15.51 12.62 -16.42
N ASN A 47 14.46 11.80 -16.31
CA ASN A 47 13.08 12.15 -16.63
C ASN A 47 12.18 12.24 -15.40
N TYR A 48 12.77 12.20 -14.21
CA TYR A 48 12.04 12.22 -12.96
C TYR A 48 11.62 13.64 -12.58
N VAL A 49 10.74 14.24 -13.41
CA VAL A 49 10.10 15.52 -13.09
C VAL A 49 8.74 15.21 -12.46
N PHE A 50 8.76 14.66 -11.22
CA PHE A 50 7.52 14.33 -10.59
C PHE A 50 7.29 15.15 -9.33
N HIS A 51 6.27 15.96 -9.40
CA HIS A 51 5.67 16.60 -8.25
C HIS A 51 4.71 15.65 -7.52
N TYR A 52 5.13 14.37 -7.37
CA TYR A 52 4.25 13.33 -6.83
C TYR A 52 3.93 13.59 -5.35
N ILE A 53 4.93 14.01 -4.59
CA ILE A 53 4.77 14.41 -3.18
C ILE A 53 3.78 15.58 -3.09
N GLU A 54 3.97 16.61 -3.91
CA GLU A 54 3.06 17.76 -3.95
C GLU A 54 1.66 17.36 -4.41
N GLY A 55 1.53 16.46 -5.40
CA GLY A 55 0.25 15.92 -5.84
C GLY A 55 -0.51 15.19 -4.73
N VAL A 56 0.17 14.41 -3.91
CA VAL A 56 -0.41 13.75 -2.74
C VAL A 56 -0.87 14.78 -1.70
N LYS A 57 -0.03 15.77 -1.40
CA LYS A 57 -0.35 16.85 -0.46
C LYS A 57 -1.57 17.65 -0.91
N GLU A 58 -1.60 18.05 -2.18
CA GLU A 58 -2.71 18.80 -2.75
C GLU A 58 -4.02 18.00 -2.77
N ALA A 59 -3.97 16.70 -3.09
CA ALA A 59 -5.14 15.84 -3.03
C ALA A 59 -5.75 15.80 -1.62
N ILE A 60 -4.91 15.64 -0.59
CA ILE A 60 -5.35 15.62 0.81
C ILE A 60 -5.87 17.00 1.23
N LYS A 61 -5.15 18.09 0.91
CA LYS A 61 -5.57 19.47 1.20
C LYS A 61 -6.87 19.84 0.46
N SER A 62 -7.17 19.17 -0.65
CA SER A 62 -8.42 19.32 -1.40
C SER A 62 -9.56 18.42 -0.91
N GLY A 63 -9.39 17.70 0.19
CA GLY A 63 -10.47 16.93 0.82
C GLY A 63 -10.49 15.43 0.51
N ILE A 64 -9.51 14.88 -0.17
CA ILE A 64 -9.38 13.42 -0.35
C ILE A 64 -8.73 12.83 0.89
N ASN A 65 -9.44 11.89 1.55
CA ASN A 65 -8.91 11.17 2.72
C ASN A 65 -8.69 9.68 2.51
N LEU A 66 -8.98 9.17 1.33
CA LEU A 66 -8.74 7.77 0.93
C LEU A 66 -7.53 7.71 0.00
N ILE A 67 -6.48 7.01 0.43
CA ILE A 67 -5.23 6.85 -0.32
C ILE A 67 -5.03 5.37 -0.61
N ASP A 68 -4.92 5.01 -1.89
CA ASP A 68 -4.69 3.64 -2.37
C ASP A 68 -3.32 3.52 -3.02
N THR A 69 -2.47 2.68 -2.45
CA THR A 69 -1.13 2.37 -2.95
C THR A 69 -0.86 0.86 -2.93
N ALA A 70 0.34 0.45 -3.28
CA ALA A 70 0.83 -0.91 -3.15
C ALA A 70 2.35 -0.92 -3.04
N SER A 71 2.88 -1.98 -2.43
CA SER A 71 4.31 -2.18 -2.21
C SER A 71 5.15 -2.17 -3.50
N ASN A 72 4.59 -2.64 -4.61
CA ASN A 72 5.28 -2.72 -5.90
C ASN A 72 5.04 -1.52 -6.83
N TYR A 73 4.15 -0.57 -6.45
CA TYR A 73 3.89 0.59 -7.30
C TYR A 73 5.13 1.47 -7.44
N ARG A 74 5.51 1.72 -8.70
CA ARG A 74 6.73 2.46 -9.01
C ARG A 74 7.95 1.88 -8.27
N TYR A 75 7.99 0.54 -8.15
CA TYR A 75 9.06 -0.19 -7.46
C TYR A 75 9.33 0.31 -6.04
N GLY A 76 8.27 0.48 -5.26
CA GLY A 76 8.31 0.96 -3.89
C GLY A 76 8.35 2.49 -3.73
N GLN A 77 8.60 3.25 -4.79
CA GLN A 77 8.69 4.72 -4.70
C GLN A 77 7.34 5.36 -4.33
N SER A 78 6.20 4.79 -4.79
CA SER A 78 4.88 5.34 -4.45
C SER A 78 4.65 5.41 -2.94
N GLU A 79 4.94 4.34 -2.21
CA GLU A 79 4.81 4.34 -0.74
C GLU A 79 5.78 5.32 -0.08
N LYS A 80 7.05 5.37 -0.52
CA LYS A 80 8.06 6.26 0.04
C LYS A 80 7.70 7.74 -0.13
N GLU A 81 7.21 8.13 -1.29
CA GLU A 81 6.84 9.52 -1.57
C GLU A 81 5.52 9.92 -0.88
N ILE A 82 4.57 8.98 -0.75
CA ILE A 82 3.41 9.19 0.13
C ILE A 82 3.88 9.39 1.57
N GLY A 83 4.83 8.59 2.04
CA GLY A 83 5.41 8.73 3.38
C GLY A 83 5.98 10.12 3.64
N ILE A 84 6.77 10.67 2.69
CA ILE A 84 7.30 12.03 2.76
C ILE A 84 6.16 13.06 2.81
N ALA A 85 5.18 12.94 1.90
CA ALA A 85 4.03 13.85 1.87
C ALA A 85 3.24 13.84 3.19
N LEU A 86 3.04 12.65 3.78
CA LEU A 86 2.34 12.50 5.06
C LEU A 86 3.14 13.12 6.21
N GLU A 87 4.46 12.88 6.26
CA GLU A 87 5.33 13.45 7.27
C GLU A 87 5.26 14.98 7.27
N GLU A 88 5.39 15.60 6.08
CA GLU A 88 5.28 17.06 5.93
C GLU A 88 3.91 17.59 6.39
N LEU A 89 2.81 16.94 5.96
CA LEU A 89 1.45 17.32 6.34
C LEU A 89 1.19 17.19 7.86
N PHE A 90 1.78 16.18 8.49
CA PHE A 90 1.68 15.99 9.96
C PHE A 90 2.50 17.05 10.70
N GLN A 91 3.70 17.40 10.22
CA GLN A 91 4.53 18.47 10.78
C GLN A 91 3.86 19.84 10.64
N GLU A 92 3.21 20.12 9.51
CA GLU A 92 2.43 21.32 9.28
C GLU A 92 1.13 21.38 10.11
N ASN A 93 0.75 20.30 10.81
CA ASN A 93 -0.57 20.14 11.46
C ASN A 93 -1.76 20.32 10.50
N SER A 94 -1.56 20.11 9.21
CA SER A 94 -2.61 20.25 8.18
C SER A 94 -3.62 19.11 8.27
N VAL A 95 -3.16 17.92 8.62
CA VAL A 95 -3.97 16.71 8.80
C VAL A 95 -3.38 15.82 9.90
N LYS A 96 -4.22 15.00 10.53
CA LYS A 96 -3.80 13.97 11.48
C LYS A 96 -3.88 12.60 10.84
N ARG A 97 -3.06 11.64 11.30
CA ARG A 97 -3.06 10.26 10.78
C ARG A 97 -4.46 9.62 10.83
N GLU A 98 -5.21 9.87 11.90
CA GLU A 98 -6.54 9.31 12.13
C GLU A 98 -7.63 9.89 11.23
N GLU A 99 -7.36 10.98 10.53
CA GLU A 99 -8.24 11.61 9.55
C GLU A 99 -8.15 10.94 8.17
N LEU A 100 -7.08 10.16 7.93
CA LEU A 100 -6.77 9.53 6.64
C LEU A 100 -7.00 8.03 6.67
N ILE A 101 -7.52 7.48 5.58
CA ILE A 101 -7.70 6.05 5.33
C ILE A 101 -6.62 5.63 4.35
N ILE A 102 -5.64 4.87 4.84
CA ILE A 102 -4.46 4.47 4.07
C ILE A 102 -4.55 2.98 3.75
N CYS A 103 -4.59 2.68 2.45
CA CYS A 103 -4.65 1.33 1.92
C CYS A 103 -3.32 1.00 1.23
N SER A 104 -2.81 -0.22 1.46
CA SER A 104 -1.72 -0.78 0.67
C SER A 104 -2.00 -2.25 0.33
N LYS A 105 -1.13 -2.88 -0.46
CA LYS A 105 -1.34 -4.22 -0.98
C LYS A 105 -0.03 -5.00 -0.99
N GLY A 106 -0.08 -6.29 -0.65
CA GLY A 106 1.03 -7.22 -0.76
C GLY A 106 0.69 -8.42 -1.63
N GLY A 107 1.73 -9.03 -2.19
CA GLY A 107 1.62 -10.18 -3.10
C GLY A 107 2.74 -10.17 -4.13
N PHE A 108 2.96 -9.04 -4.80
CA PHE A 108 4.12 -8.91 -5.68
C PHE A 108 5.42 -8.78 -4.89
N ILE A 109 6.50 -9.39 -5.43
CA ILE A 109 7.83 -9.25 -4.87
C ILE A 109 8.30 -7.82 -5.03
N GLN A 110 8.70 -7.24 -3.91
CA GLN A 110 9.01 -5.82 -3.76
C GLN A 110 10.48 -5.56 -4.11
N LEU A 111 10.80 -5.58 -5.42
CA LEU A 111 12.07 -5.07 -5.88
C LEU A 111 12.06 -3.55 -5.82
N GLU A 112 13.09 -2.98 -5.20
CA GLU A 112 13.22 -1.54 -5.04
C GLU A 112 14.19 -0.93 -6.04
N PHE A 113 14.00 0.35 -6.33
CA PHE A 113 14.98 1.14 -7.09
C PHE A 113 16.08 1.67 -6.14
N PRO A 114 17.37 1.65 -6.55
CA PRO A 114 17.90 1.12 -7.82
C PRO A 114 17.79 -0.40 -7.88
N PHE A 115 17.44 -0.91 -9.09
CA PHE A 115 17.19 -2.33 -9.27
C PHE A 115 18.42 -3.18 -8.95
N PRO A 116 18.23 -4.34 -8.30
CA PRO A 116 19.31 -5.29 -8.12
C PRO A 116 19.82 -5.74 -9.50
N LYS A 117 21.15 -5.88 -9.63
CA LYS A 117 21.78 -6.36 -10.87
C LYS A 117 21.25 -7.72 -11.31
N ASN A 118 20.90 -8.56 -10.34
CA ASN A 118 20.27 -9.86 -10.56
C ASN A 118 19.07 -10.00 -9.62
N PRO A 119 17.83 -9.90 -10.15
CA PRO A 119 16.62 -10.06 -9.35
C PRO A 119 16.50 -11.44 -8.68
N TYR A 120 16.96 -12.51 -9.34
CA TYR A 120 16.89 -13.85 -8.78
C TYR A 120 17.80 -14.01 -7.56
N THR A 121 19.02 -13.50 -7.62
CA THR A 121 19.93 -13.48 -6.46
C THR A 121 19.32 -12.68 -5.31
N TRP A 122 18.71 -11.55 -5.62
CA TRP A 122 18.04 -10.74 -4.60
C TRP A 122 16.88 -11.50 -3.93
N ILE A 123 16.06 -12.21 -4.73
CA ILE A 123 14.95 -13.03 -4.22
C ILE A 123 15.50 -14.15 -3.33
N GLU A 124 16.56 -14.82 -3.79
CA GLU A 124 17.21 -15.88 -3.03
C GLU A 124 17.71 -15.37 -1.67
N GLU A 125 18.44 -14.28 -1.65
CA GLU A 125 19.03 -13.69 -0.43
C GLU A 125 18.00 -13.12 0.53
N ASN A 126 16.96 -12.44 0.02
CA ASN A 126 16.04 -11.66 0.83
C ASN A 126 14.71 -12.37 1.14
N ILE A 127 14.35 -13.39 0.37
CA ILE A 127 13.06 -14.09 0.53
C ILE A 127 13.28 -15.55 0.90
N ILE A 128 14.09 -16.28 0.14
CA ILE A 128 14.24 -17.74 0.31
C ILE A 128 15.16 -18.05 1.50
N ASN A 129 16.37 -17.49 1.53
CA ASN A 129 17.34 -17.72 2.60
C ASN A 129 16.90 -17.16 3.95
N THR A 130 15.95 -16.20 3.94
CA THR A 130 15.31 -15.67 5.15
C THR A 130 14.06 -16.45 5.58
N SER A 131 13.73 -17.54 4.88
CA SER A 131 12.58 -18.41 5.17
C SER A 131 11.20 -17.73 5.08
N LEU A 132 11.09 -16.62 4.36
CA LEU A 132 9.81 -15.98 4.11
C LEU A 132 8.95 -16.75 3.10
N ALA A 133 9.61 -17.45 2.15
CA ALA A 133 8.99 -18.32 1.17
C ALA A 133 10.00 -19.34 0.66
N LYS A 134 9.50 -20.40 0.02
CA LYS A 134 10.32 -21.29 -0.81
C LYS A 134 10.20 -20.87 -2.27
N LEU A 135 11.14 -21.33 -3.12
CA LEU A 135 11.09 -21.05 -4.56
C LEU A 135 9.77 -21.50 -5.20
N GLU A 136 9.24 -22.63 -4.75
CA GLU A 136 7.95 -23.16 -5.22
C GLU A 136 6.72 -22.32 -4.83
N ASP A 137 6.84 -21.39 -3.88
CA ASP A 137 5.77 -20.48 -3.49
C ASP A 137 5.71 -19.22 -4.37
N ILE A 138 6.75 -18.98 -5.18
CA ILE A 138 6.84 -17.83 -6.06
C ILE A 138 6.25 -18.19 -7.42
N GLU A 139 5.32 -17.36 -7.88
CA GLU A 139 4.65 -17.53 -9.17
C GLU A 139 5.09 -16.44 -10.15
N LEU A 140 5.36 -16.83 -11.41
CA LEU A 140 5.81 -15.93 -12.48
C LEU A 140 7.03 -15.08 -12.08
N ASP A 141 7.91 -15.61 -11.22
CA ASP A 141 9.11 -14.95 -10.69
C ASP A 141 8.85 -13.58 -10.02
N GLN A 142 7.62 -13.29 -9.65
CA GLN A 142 7.26 -11.96 -9.14
C GLN A 142 6.13 -11.92 -8.10
N HIS A 143 5.47 -13.06 -7.81
CA HIS A 143 4.30 -13.06 -6.93
C HIS A 143 4.40 -14.14 -5.84
N CYS A 144 4.25 -13.74 -4.59
CA CYS A 144 4.33 -14.61 -3.42
C CYS A 144 3.20 -14.30 -2.43
N MET A 145 2.52 -15.34 -1.96
CA MET A 145 1.41 -15.23 -1.00
C MET A 145 1.62 -16.12 0.23
N THR A 146 2.86 -16.37 0.64
CA THR A 146 3.05 -17.01 1.96
C THR A 146 2.65 -16.03 3.07
N PRO A 147 2.07 -16.48 4.18
CA PRO A 147 1.70 -15.59 5.30
C PRO A 147 2.91 -14.80 5.82
N ASP A 148 4.08 -15.42 5.90
CA ASP A 148 5.30 -14.78 6.42
C ASP A 148 5.84 -13.71 5.47
N TYR A 149 5.80 -13.97 4.14
CA TYR A 149 6.14 -12.96 3.15
C TYR A 149 5.20 -11.77 3.19
N LEU A 150 3.89 -12.01 3.29
CA LEU A 150 2.90 -10.94 3.35
C LEU A 150 3.03 -10.09 4.62
N GLU A 151 3.31 -10.73 5.76
CA GLU A 151 3.61 -10.00 7.01
C GLU A 151 4.86 -9.14 6.86
N TRP A 152 5.92 -9.69 6.28
CA TRP A 152 7.15 -8.94 5.99
C TRP A 152 6.87 -7.77 5.05
N SER A 153 6.16 -8.01 3.93
CA SER A 153 5.79 -6.98 2.96
C SER A 153 4.95 -5.86 3.59
N CYS A 154 3.98 -6.22 4.44
CA CYS A 154 3.19 -5.24 5.20
C CYS A 154 4.08 -4.37 6.11
N LYS A 155 5.05 -4.98 6.81
CA LYS A 155 6.01 -4.24 7.64
C LYS A 155 6.88 -3.28 6.80
N GLN A 156 7.28 -3.67 5.59
CA GLN A 156 7.99 -2.76 4.67
C GLN A 156 7.09 -1.60 4.24
N SER A 157 5.82 -1.87 3.90
CA SER A 157 4.85 -0.83 3.55
C SER A 157 4.67 0.19 4.69
N LEU A 158 4.54 -0.27 5.94
CA LEU A 158 4.45 0.60 7.11
C LEU A 158 5.69 1.50 7.25
N LYS A 159 6.88 0.94 7.02
CA LYS A 159 8.15 1.68 7.06
C LYS A 159 8.21 2.72 5.95
N ASN A 160 7.87 2.35 4.72
CA ASN A 160 7.91 3.24 3.56
C ASN A 160 6.94 4.41 3.73
N LEU A 161 5.73 4.14 4.21
CA LEU A 161 4.69 5.13 4.46
C LEU A 161 4.92 5.98 5.74
N GLY A 162 5.88 5.61 6.57
CA GLY A 162 6.15 6.31 7.83
C GLY A 162 5.01 6.21 8.86
N VAL A 163 4.15 5.19 8.77
CA VAL A 163 2.99 5.01 9.64
C VAL A 163 3.09 3.73 10.46
N LYS A 164 2.40 3.69 11.60
CA LYS A 164 2.39 2.52 12.49
C LYS A 164 1.30 1.51 12.14
N THR A 165 0.30 1.91 11.35
CA THR A 165 -0.85 1.08 10.98
C THR A 165 -1.33 1.42 9.59
N LEU A 166 -1.81 0.41 8.85
CA LEU A 166 -2.67 0.58 7.68
C LEU A 166 -4.12 0.42 8.11
N ASP A 167 -5.04 1.07 7.41
CA ASP A 167 -6.47 0.91 7.66
C ASP A 167 -7.01 -0.26 6.85
N ILE A 168 -6.47 -0.49 5.65
CA ILE A 168 -6.84 -1.59 4.77
C ILE A 168 -5.56 -2.17 4.15
N TYR A 169 -5.43 -3.51 4.18
CA TYR A 169 -4.35 -4.21 3.49
C TYR A 169 -4.96 -5.27 2.57
N PHE A 170 -4.70 -5.14 1.27
CA PHE A 170 -5.23 -6.04 0.26
C PHE A 170 -4.23 -7.13 -0.14
N LEU A 171 -4.75 -8.29 -0.50
CA LEU A 171 -4.01 -9.26 -1.31
C LEU A 171 -3.99 -8.77 -2.75
N HIS A 172 -2.80 -8.49 -3.26
CA HIS A 172 -2.62 -7.89 -4.59
C HIS A 172 -2.63 -8.98 -5.67
N ASN A 173 -3.64 -8.96 -6.54
CA ASN A 173 -3.84 -9.92 -7.62
C ASN A 173 -3.66 -11.39 -7.19
N PRO A 174 -4.36 -11.84 -6.14
CA PRO A 174 -4.18 -13.18 -5.61
C PRO A 174 -4.52 -14.28 -6.63
N GLU A 175 -5.33 -13.96 -7.64
CA GLU A 175 -5.71 -14.85 -8.74
C GLU A 175 -4.51 -15.37 -9.54
N ILE A 176 -3.37 -14.71 -9.54
CA ILE A 176 -2.12 -15.18 -10.17
C ILE A 176 -1.73 -16.58 -9.66
N GLN A 177 -2.00 -16.86 -8.39
CA GLN A 177 -1.67 -18.15 -7.78
C GLN A 177 -2.64 -19.28 -8.13
N ILE A 178 -3.84 -18.97 -8.63
CA ILE A 178 -4.89 -20.00 -8.87
C ILE A 178 -4.44 -21.02 -9.92
N GLY A 179 -3.79 -20.56 -11.00
CA GLY A 179 -3.33 -21.41 -12.08
C GLY A 179 -2.43 -22.54 -11.63
N LYS A 180 -1.51 -22.24 -10.69
CA LYS A 180 -0.56 -23.21 -10.13
C LYS A 180 -1.17 -24.05 -9.02
N LEU A 181 -1.89 -23.44 -8.09
CA LEU A 181 -2.38 -24.11 -6.90
C LEU A 181 -3.67 -24.88 -7.12
N GLY A 182 -4.48 -24.49 -8.09
CA GLY A 182 -5.88 -24.87 -8.20
C GLY A 182 -6.75 -24.27 -7.09
N TYR A 183 -8.03 -24.09 -7.37
CA TYR A 183 -8.98 -23.33 -6.56
C TYR A 183 -9.06 -23.77 -5.09
N LYS A 184 -9.08 -25.10 -4.84
CA LYS A 184 -9.23 -25.65 -3.48
C LYS A 184 -8.03 -25.34 -2.57
N ILE A 185 -6.81 -25.44 -3.11
CA ILE A 185 -5.57 -25.14 -2.35
C ILE A 185 -5.47 -23.64 -2.18
N PHE A 186 -5.80 -22.88 -3.21
CA PHE A 186 -5.82 -21.41 -3.16
C PHE A 186 -6.70 -20.90 -2.01
N LEU A 187 -7.94 -21.40 -1.86
CA LEU A 187 -8.81 -20.97 -0.77
C LEU A 187 -8.25 -21.28 0.62
N LYS A 188 -7.60 -22.44 0.80
CA LYS A 188 -6.93 -22.77 2.06
C LYS A 188 -5.76 -21.82 2.35
N LYS A 189 -5.03 -21.42 1.30
CA LYS A 189 -3.94 -20.44 1.42
C LYS A 189 -4.47 -19.07 1.85
N ILE A 190 -5.56 -18.59 1.24
CA ILE A 190 -6.26 -17.37 1.65
C ILE A 190 -6.67 -17.43 3.12
N GLU A 191 -7.28 -18.52 3.56
CA GLU A 191 -7.66 -18.70 4.96
C GLU A 191 -6.47 -18.61 5.91
N SER A 192 -5.34 -19.23 5.56
CA SER A 192 -4.11 -19.19 6.38
C SER A 192 -3.51 -17.80 6.46
N ILE A 193 -3.63 -16.99 5.39
CA ILE A 193 -3.19 -15.61 5.37
C ILE A 193 -4.03 -14.76 6.32
N PHE A 194 -5.36 -14.85 6.24
CA PHE A 194 -6.22 -14.08 7.14
C PHE A 194 -5.97 -14.41 8.61
N LYS A 195 -5.81 -15.70 8.93
CA LYS A 195 -5.43 -16.12 10.30
C LYS A 195 -4.09 -15.53 10.80
N LYS A 196 -3.17 -15.20 9.90
CA LYS A 196 -1.90 -14.58 10.26
C LYS A 196 -2.05 -13.10 10.61
N PHE A 197 -3.07 -12.43 10.02
CA PHE A 197 -3.32 -11.00 10.21
C PHE A 197 -4.40 -10.69 11.27
N GLU A 198 -5.09 -11.71 11.78
CA GLU A 198 -5.98 -11.61 12.95
C GLU A 198 -5.19 -11.48 14.27
#